data_59410c3a2107b3c89734d8f99a0639db
#
_entry.id   59410c3a2107b3c89734d8f99a0639db
#
_cell.length_a   1.000
_cell.length_b   1.000
_cell.length_c   1.000
_cell.angle_alpha   90.00
_cell.angle_beta   90.00
_cell.angle_gamma   90.00
#
_symmetry.space_group_name_H-M   'P 1'
#
loop_
_entity.id
_entity.type
_entity.pdbx_description
1 polymer ?
#
loop_
_entity_poly.entity_id
_entity_poly.type
_entity_poly.pdbx_seq_one_letter_code
_entity_poly.pdbx_strand_id
1 'polypeptide(L)'
;MSFYERYQKAWDEQDVGAMLDLYHPDYKRVFHAKGIEQGLDDLEPIMSRWLIGTKRNNRRCIYENDDIIVEHFIAEFQDETTEAVLTVHLIKEGLLWRNETGSTPIEKAKPSDF
;
A
#
# COMPACT_ATOMS: atom_id res chain seq x y z
N MET A 1 -14.20 1.99 -13.79
CA MET A 1 -13.12 1.39 -12.95
C MET A 1 -13.49 1.53 -11.48
N SER A 2 -13.26 0.49 -10.69
CA SER A 2 -13.38 0.58 -9.24
C SER A 2 -12.28 1.48 -8.66
N PHE A 3 -12.43 1.87 -7.39
CA PHE A 3 -11.37 2.63 -6.72
C PHE A 3 -10.06 1.82 -6.67
N TYR A 4 -10.16 0.53 -6.34
CA TYR A 4 -8.99 -0.35 -6.34
C TYR A 4 -8.28 -0.39 -7.69
N GLU A 5 -9.03 -0.48 -8.78
CA GLU A 5 -8.44 -0.49 -10.13
C GLU A 5 -7.74 0.83 -10.46
N ARG A 6 -8.32 1.98 -10.07
CA ARG A 6 -7.67 3.29 -10.26
C ARG A 6 -6.38 3.40 -9.45
N TYR A 7 -6.41 2.89 -8.22
CA TYR A 7 -5.25 2.86 -7.35
C TYR A 7 -4.14 1.99 -7.94
N GLN A 8 -4.46 0.79 -8.42
CA GLN A 8 -3.49 -0.09 -9.05
C GLN A 8 -2.91 0.51 -10.33
N LYS A 9 -3.74 1.18 -11.13
CA LYS A 9 -3.26 1.85 -12.35
C LYS A 9 -2.23 2.93 -12.04
N ALA A 10 -2.47 3.76 -11.04
CA ALA A 10 -1.51 4.79 -10.62
C ALA A 10 -0.19 4.19 -10.16
N TRP A 11 -0.23 3.07 -9.43
CA TRP A 11 0.95 2.31 -9.05
C TRP A 11 1.71 1.78 -10.26
N ASP A 12 1.03 1.10 -11.16
CA ASP A 12 1.64 0.45 -12.32
C ASP A 12 2.26 1.46 -13.27
N GLU A 13 1.63 2.62 -13.42
CA GLU A 13 2.14 3.70 -14.26
C GLU A 13 3.15 4.59 -13.54
N GLN A 14 3.37 4.37 -12.24
CA GLN A 14 4.24 5.19 -11.41
C GLN A 14 3.86 6.69 -11.49
N ASP A 15 2.57 6.96 -11.59
CA ASP A 15 2.02 8.28 -11.78
C ASP A 15 1.74 8.96 -10.43
N VAL A 16 2.68 9.78 -9.97
CA VAL A 16 2.57 10.46 -8.67
C VAL A 16 1.35 11.37 -8.63
N GLY A 17 1.09 12.13 -9.70
CA GLY A 17 -0.07 13.02 -9.76
C GLY A 17 -1.38 12.27 -9.64
N ALA A 18 -1.55 11.21 -10.41
CA ALA A 18 -2.75 10.37 -10.35
C ALA A 18 -2.90 9.72 -8.97
N MET A 19 -1.79 9.30 -8.35
CA MET A 19 -1.82 8.73 -7.01
C MET A 19 -2.27 9.78 -5.99
N LEU A 20 -1.67 10.97 -6.00
CA LEU A 20 -2.02 12.04 -5.06
C LEU A 20 -3.49 12.46 -5.17
N ASP A 21 -4.07 12.41 -6.37
CA ASP A 21 -5.48 12.74 -6.58
C ASP A 21 -6.44 11.78 -5.86
N LEU A 22 -5.96 10.62 -5.43
CA LEU A 22 -6.77 9.64 -4.72
C LEU A 22 -6.80 9.86 -3.21
N TYR A 23 -5.96 10.74 -2.67
CA TYR A 23 -5.83 10.92 -1.22
C TYR A 23 -6.66 12.08 -0.68
N HIS A 24 -7.30 11.84 0.45
CA HIS A 24 -8.00 12.87 1.22
C HIS A 24 -6.97 13.80 1.88
N PRO A 25 -7.25 15.11 2.01
CA PRO A 25 -6.33 16.05 2.68
C PRO A 25 -5.94 15.63 4.10
N ASP A 26 -6.84 14.95 4.81
CA ASP A 26 -6.62 14.52 6.18
C ASP A 26 -6.10 13.08 6.27
N TYR A 27 -5.57 12.55 5.19
CA TYR A 27 -5.08 11.18 5.12
C TYR A 27 -4.08 10.86 6.21
N LYS A 28 -4.21 9.65 6.78
CA LYS A 28 -3.27 9.08 7.74
C LYS A 28 -2.90 7.66 7.33
N ARG A 29 -1.61 7.39 7.28
CA ARG A 29 -1.08 6.05 7.10
C ARG A 29 -0.53 5.56 8.43
N VAL A 30 -1.02 4.39 8.88
CA VAL A 30 -0.52 3.74 10.09
C VAL A 30 0.22 2.49 9.66
N PHE A 31 1.51 2.46 9.92
CA PHE A 31 2.37 1.31 9.63
C PHE A 31 2.71 0.59 10.93
N HIS A 32 1.95 -0.44 11.25
CA HIS A 32 1.99 -1.11 12.55
C HIS A 32 3.34 -1.77 12.85
N ALA A 33 3.99 -2.34 11.85
CA ALA A 33 5.25 -3.04 12.05
C ALA A 33 6.36 -2.14 12.63
N LYS A 34 6.27 -0.83 12.39
CA LYS A 34 7.26 0.14 12.87
C LYS A 34 6.69 1.18 13.83
N GLY A 35 5.40 1.09 14.16
CA GLY A 35 4.73 2.07 15.01
C GLY A 35 4.71 3.48 14.44
N ILE A 36 4.69 3.61 13.11
CA ILE A 36 4.75 4.91 12.44
C ILE A 36 3.36 5.34 12.02
N GLU A 37 3.05 6.62 12.22
CA GLU A 37 1.88 7.28 11.67
C GLU A 37 2.34 8.45 10.81
N GLN A 38 1.87 8.51 9.56
CA GLN A 38 2.27 9.53 8.58
C GLN A 38 1.05 10.19 7.96
N GLY A 39 1.09 11.51 7.82
CA GLY A 39 0.10 12.26 7.07
C GLY A 39 0.52 12.42 5.61
N LEU A 40 -0.33 13.08 4.82
CA LEU A 40 -0.05 13.31 3.40
C LEU A 40 1.21 14.13 3.19
N ASP A 41 1.48 15.11 4.06
CA ASP A 41 2.68 15.94 3.99
C ASP A 41 3.97 15.12 4.14
N ASP A 42 3.91 14.03 4.91
CA ASP A 42 5.06 13.13 5.07
C ASP A 42 5.27 12.24 3.85
N LEU A 43 4.18 11.84 3.20
CA LEU A 43 4.22 10.90 2.09
C LEU A 43 4.51 11.54 0.76
N GLU A 44 4.00 12.75 0.51
CA GLU A 44 4.12 13.41 -0.78
C GLU A 44 5.57 13.52 -1.26
N PRO A 45 6.54 13.95 -0.42
CA PRO A 45 7.94 14.07 -0.86
C PRO A 45 8.61 12.74 -1.21
N ILE A 46 8.14 11.62 -0.67
CA ILE A 46 8.76 10.30 -0.86
C ILE A 46 7.98 9.40 -1.81
N MET A 47 6.84 9.86 -2.29
CA MET A 47 5.91 9.01 -3.07
C MET A 47 6.55 8.49 -4.36
N SER A 48 7.31 9.29 -5.07
CA SER A 48 7.95 8.83 -6.31
C SER A 48 8.95 7.70 -6.05
N ARG A 49 9.75 7.80 -4.98
CA ARG A 49 10.66 6.70 -4.59
C ARG A 49 9.90 5.46 -4.20
N TRP A 50 8.81 5.64 -3.50
CA TRP A 50 7.96 4.55 -3.05
C TRP A 50 7.35 3.80 -4.23
N LEU A 51 6.78 4.51 -5.19
CA LEU A 51 6.18 3.91 -6.39
C LEU A 51 7.21 3.20 -7.26
N ILE A 52 8.41 3.75 -7.37
CA ILE A 52 9.48 3.15 -8.19
C ILE A 52 10.18 2.01 -7.45
N GLY A 53 10.42 2.18 -6.16
CA GLY A 53 11.26 1.29 -5.37
C GLY A 53 10.59 0.04 -4.82
N THR A 54 9.28 -0.06 -4.92
CA THR A 54 8.54 -1.19 -4.37
C THR A 54 7.85 -1.97 -5.48
N LYS A 55 8.28 -3.21 -5.69
CA LYS A 55 7.59 -4.13 -6.60
C LYS A 55 6.54 -4.91 -5.83
N ARG A 56 5.32 -4.92 -6.33
CA ARG A 56 4.19 -5.57 -5.68
C ARG A 56 3.72 -6.77 -6.51
N ASN A 57 4.01 -7.98 -6.01
CA ASN A 57 3.66 -9.23 -6.66
C ASN A 57 2.41 -9.84 -6.02
N ASN A 58 1.70 -10.67 -6.78
CA ASN A 58 0.56 -11.43 -6.29
C ASN A 58 -0.50 -10.54 -5.66
N ARG A 59 -0.74 -9.38 -6.24
CA ARG A 59 -1.72 -8.41 -5.76
C ARG A 59 -3.12 -8.97 -5.88
N ARG A 60 -3.89 -8.82 -4.81
CA ARG A 60 -5.30 -9.21 -4.82
C ARG A 60 -6.11 -8.28 -3.92
N CYS A 61 -7.30 -7.96 -4.38
CA CYS A 61 -8.30 -7.29 -3.57
C CYS A 61 -9.12 -8.38 -2.87
N ILE A 62 -9.04 -8.41 -1.55
CA ILE A 62 -9.79 -9.39 -0.75
C ILE A 62 -11.24 -8.94 -0.61
N TYR A 63 -11.44 -7.64 -0.44
CA TYR A 63 -12.77 -7.06 -0.29
C TYR A 63 -12.74 -5.59 -0.69
N GLU A 64 -13.80 -5.14 -1.35
CA GLU A 64 -13.99 -3.73 -1.69
C GLU A 64 -15.46 -3.36 -1.64
N ASN A 65 -15.75 -2.21 -1.04
CA ASN A 65 -17.00 -1.47 -1.17
C ASN A 65 -16.71 0.03 -1.22
N ASP A 66 -17.72 0.88 -1.12
CA ASP A 66 -17.52 2.33 -1.23
C ASP A 66 -16.72 2.94 -0.08
N ASP A 67 -16.61 2.23 1.04
CA ASP A 67 -16.01 2.74 2.27
C ASP A 67 -14.69 2.08 2.63
N ILE A 68 -14.38 0.90 2.07
CA ILE A 68 -13.24 0.12 2.51
C ILE A 68 -12.68 -0.72 1.36
N ILE A 69 -11.35 -0.82 1.34
CA ILE A 69 -10.61 -1.75 0.47
C ILE A 69 -9.68 -2.55 1.35
N VAL A 70 -9.71 -3.87 1.19
CA VAL A 70 -8.75 -4.77 1.85
C VAL A 70 -7.95 -5.46 0.76
N GLU A 71 -6.64 -5.28 0.78
CA GLU A 71 -5.75 -5.88 -0.21
C GLU A 71 -4.58 -6.61 0.42
N HIS A 72 -4.04 -7.55 -0.34
CA HIS A 72 -2.82 -8.27 0.03
C HIS A 72 -1.89 -8.35 -1.17
N PHE A 73 -0.61 -8.19 -0.92
CA PHE A 73 0.43 -8.36 -1.93
C PHE A 73 1.75 -8.76 -1.28
N ILE A 74 2.67 -9.21 -2.11
CA ILE A 74 4.05 -9.48 -1.71
C ILE A 74 4.90 -8.32 -2.21
N ALA A 75 5.52 -7.59 -1.29
CA ALA A 75 6.38 -6.47 -1.62
C ALA A 75 7.83 -6.95 -1.75
N GLU A 76 8.48 -6.56 -2.85
CA GLU A 76 9.91 -6.71 -3.04
C GLU A 76 10.55 -5.32 -3.01
N PHE A 77 11.55 -5.15 -2.15
CA PHE A 77 12.24 -3.88 -1.98
C PHE A 77 13.61 -3.90 -2.67
N GLN A 78 14.20 -2.71 -2.85
CA GLN A 78 15.50 -2.57 -3.52
C GLN A 78 16.66 -3.25 -2.80
N ASP A 79 16.53 -3.47 -1.49
CA ASP A 79 17.53 -4.19 -0.68
C ASP A 79 17.39 -5.71 -0.77
N GLU A 80 16.57 -6.20 -1.71
CA GLU A 80 16.30 -7.63 -1.93
C GLU A 80 15.51 -8.33 -0.82
N THR A 81 14.98 -7.57 0.14
CA THR A 81 14.07 -8.13 1.13
C THR A 81 12.64 -8.19 0.58
N THR A 82 11.86 -9.13 1.12
CA THR A 82 10.45 -9.30 0.77
C THR A 82 9.58 -9.31 2.01
N GLU A 83 8.36 -8.80 1.87
CA GLU A 83 7.37 -8.80 2.95
C GLU A 83 5.99 -9.15 2.41
N ALA A 84 5.22 -9.90 3.21
CA ALA A 84 3.80 -10.10 2.96
C ALA A 84 3.04 -8.93 3.59
N VAL A 85 2.26 -8.22 2.79
CA VAL A 85 1.60 -6.98 3.21
C VAL A 85 0.09 -7.14 3.16
N LEU A 86 -0.55 -6.88 4.30
CA LEU A 86 -2.00 -6.77 4.40
C LEU A 86 -2.35 -5.33 4.71
N THR A 87 -3.14 -4.73 3.85
CA THR A 87 -3.48 -3.31 3.94
C THR A 87 -4.99 -3.12 3.93
N VAL A 88 -5.46 -2.30 4.87
CA VAL A 88 -6.84 -1.84 4.92
C VAL A 88 -6.85 -0.35 4.60
N HIS A 89 -7.57 0.03 3.55
CA HIS A 89 -7.79 1.42 3.19
C HIS A 89 -9.23 1.81 3.56
N LEU A 90 -9.38 2.89 4.28
CA LEU A 90 -10.69 3.48 4.56
C LEU A 90 -10.89 4.67 3.62
N ILE A 91 -12.09 4.73 3.01
CA ILE A 91 -12.44 5.75 2.02
C ILE A 91 -13.46 6.69 2.66
N LYS A 92 -13.23 7.99 2.50
CA LYS A 92 -14.11 9.05 2.96
C LYS A 92 -14.24 10.09 1.86
N GLU A 93 -15.48 10.47 1.54
CA GLU A 93 -15.74 11.46 0.48
C GLU A 93 -15.13 11.05 -0.86
N GLY A 94 -15.09 9.73 -1.14
CA GLY A 94 -14.54 9.21 -2.38
C GLY A 94 -13.01 9.20 -2.46
N LEU A 95 -12.31 9.43 -1.34
CA LEU A 95 -10.85 9.54 -1.29
C LEU A 95 -10.27 8.64 -0.20
N LEU A 96 -9.03 8.23 -0.39
CA LEU A 96 -8.28 7.50 0.63
C LEU A 96 -8.09 8.38 1.86
N TRP A 97 -8.68 7.98 2.96
CA TRP A 97 -8.67 8.77 4.19
C TRP A 97 -7.76 8.20 5.25
N ARG A 98 -7.73 6.88 5.39
CA ARG A 98 -6.90 6.21 6.39
C ARG A 98 -6.41 4.90 5.83
N ASN A 99 -5.18 4.57 6.16
CA ASN A 99 -4.58 3.29 5.81
C ASN A 99 -4.02 2.65 7.07
N GLU A 100 -4.28 1.37 7.24
CA GLU A 100 -3.62 0.57 8.26
C GLU A 100 -2.96 -0.61 7.59
N THR A 101 -1.63 -0.68 7.73
CA THR A 101 -0.80 -1.66 7.07
C THR A 101 -0.09 -2.54 8.09
N GLY A 102 -0.24 -3.84 7.92
CA GLY A 102 0.57 -4.83 8.59
C GLY A 102 1.46 -5.53 7.59
N SER A 103 2.71 -5.78 7.95
CA SER A 103 3.62 -6.52 7.10
C SER A 103 4.41 -7.55 7.89
N THR A 104 4.70 -8.67 7.24
CA THR A 104 5.47 -9.76 7.82
C THR A 104 6.64 -10.07 6.91
N PRO A 105 7.89 -10.00 7.41
CA PRO A 105 9.05 -10.38 6.63
C PRO A 105 8.94 -11.83 6.17
N ILE A 106 9.29 -12.08 4.91
CA ILE A 106 9.30 -13.43 4.35
C ILE A 106 10.72 -13.93 4.37
N GLU A 107 10.94 -15.02 5.09
CA GLU A 107 12.21 -15.71 5.12
C GLU A 107 12.14 -16.92 4.21
N LYS A 108 13.28 -17.25 3.59
CA LYS A 108 13.34 -18.44 2.77
C LYS A 108 13.18 -19.67 3.63
N ALA A 109 12.18 -20.49 3.34
CA ALA A 109 11.93 -21.74 4.07
C ALA A 109 13.14 -22.69 4.00
N LYS A 110 13.40 -23.38 5.12
CA LYS A 110 14.42 -24.44 5.20
C LYS A 110 13.73 -25.78 5.34
N PRO A 111 14.36 -26.90 4.93
CA PRO A 111 13.76 -28.22 5.08
C PRO A 111 13.35 -28.53 6.52
N SER A 112 14.06 -27.99 7.52
CA SER A 112 13.75 -28.20 8.94
C SER A 112 12.50 -27.45 9.43
N ASP A 113 11.93 -26.56 8.61
CA ASP A 113 10.72 -25.81 8.95
C ASP A 113 9.43 -26.60 8.65
N PHE A 114 9.56 -27.80 8.09
CA PHE A 114 8.44 -28.63 7.68
C PHE A 114 8.37 -29.95 8.42
#